data_deb9e1c7a57da776e8d1ee1ae521e1c9
#
_entry.id   deb9e1c7a57da776e8d1ee1ae521e1c9
#
_cell.length_a   1.000
_cell.length_b   1.000
_cell.length_c   1.000
_cell.angle_alpha   90.00
_cell.angle_beta   90.00
_cell.angle_gamma   90.00
#
_symmetry.space_group_name_H-M   'P 1'
#
loop_
_entity.id
_entity.type
_entity.pdbx_description
1 polymer ?
#
loop_
_entity_poly.entity_id
_entity_poly.type
_entity_poly.pdbx_seq_one_letter_code
_entity_poly.pdbx_strand_id
1 'polypeptide(L)'
;MFNQDYILLIFNCYRYRYKAQKQKDSWLSNLPSNLIYFHVLGEPNLVTDFKFIVEDNILLVKVDDDYNSLPKKVIRAYQAIIKTYEFKYIFKTDDDQQVTNIKFFETIMSLFDKKYDDPDKKIHYGGNIVDVKQTYQSQYYRIHAELPQNLLVKATKYCSGRFYFLSQEAVNVLVEEKKDLIESEYLEDYAIGYYLSDLYKTNMLPLDTNKYFVDFV
;
A
#
# COMPACT_ATOMS: atom_id res chain seq x y z
N MET A 1 14.39 12.83 -11.11
CA MET A 1 13.70 11.63 -10.63
C MET A 1 14.72 10.50 -10.49
N PHE A 2 14.61 9.66 -9.45
CA PHE A 2 15.48 8.50 -9.28
C PHE A 2 14.81 7.29 -9.95
N ASN A 3 15.60 6.41 -10.58
CA ASN A 3 15.09 5.18 -11.20
C ASN A 3 15.08 4.05 -10.17
N GLN A 4 13.89 3.45 -9.94
CA GLN A 4 13.73 2.35 -8.99
C GLN A 4 12.51 1.49 -9.37
N ASP A 5 12.74 0.36 -10.01
CA ASP A 5 11.66 -0.47 -10.55
C ASP A 5 10.61 -0.90 -9.53
N TYR A 6 11.03 -1.22 -8.29
CA TYR A 6 10.17 -1.77 -7.25
C TYR A 6 10.36 -1.04 -5.92
N ILE A 7 9.26 -0.60 -5.32
CA ILE A 7 9.26 0.16 -4.06
C ILE A 7 8.25 -0.48 -3.10
N LEU A 8 8.70 -0.82 -1.90
CA LEU A 8 7.84 -1.34 -0.82
C LEU A 8 7.55 -0.21 0.18
N LEU A 9 6.27 0.10 0.37
CA LEU A 9 5.81 1.02 1.39
C LEU A 9 5.20 0.24 2.56
N ILE A 10 5.73 0.46 3.75
CA ILE A 10 5.30 -0.16 5.00
C ILE A 10 4.64 0.91 5.84
N PHE A 11 3.31 0.81 6.01
CA PHE A 11 2.56 1.83 6.73
C PHE A 11 2.66 1.61 8.22
N ASN A 12 3.29 2.57 8.89
CA ASN A 12 3.59 2.55 10.31
C ASN A 12 3.02 3.82 10.99
N CYS A 13 3.14 3.91 12.31
CA CYS A 13 2.87 5.13 13.06
C CYS A 13 3.89 5.31 14.19
N TYR A 14 4.06 6.53 14.67
CA TYR A 14 5.00 6.85 15.74
C TYR A 14 4.79 6.01 17.01
N ARG A 15 3.54 5.71 17.33
CA ARG A 15 3.19 4.86 18.49
C ARG A 15 3.79 3.46 18.38
N TYR A 16 3.88 2.91 17.15
CA TYR A 16 4.35 1.55 16.87
C TYR A 16 5.68 1.52 16.12
N ARG A 17 6.46 2.61 16.14
CA ARG A 17 7.76 2.69 15.44
C ARG A 17 8.74 1.57 15.82
N TYR A 18 8.60 0.96 17.00
CA TYR A 18 9.40 -0.19 17.40
C TYR A 18 9.18 -1.42 16.50
N LYS A 19 8.01 -1.54 15.86
CA LYS A 19 7.73 -2.61 14.90
C LYS A 19 8.62 -2.49 13.66
N ALA A 20 8.94 -1.26 13.22
CA ALA A 20 9.88 -1.02 12.12
C ALA A 20 11.26 -1.64 12.40
N GLN A 21 11.75 -1.52 13.65
CA GLN A 21 13.00 -2.16 14.03
C GLN A 21 12.89 -3.69 13.99
N LYS A 22 11.80 -4.26 14.52
CA LYS A 22 11.55 -5.72 14.42
C LYS A 22 11.55 -6.21 12.95
N GLN A 23 10.94 -5.46 12.03
CA GLN A 23 10.94 -5.81 10.61
C GLN A 23 12.35 -5.71 10.00
N LYS A 24 13.13 -4.67 10.34
CA LYS A 24 14.53 -4.52 9.91
C LYS A 24 15.38 -5.69 10.40
N ASP A 25 15.23 -6.10 11.66
CA ASP A 25 16.01 -7.18 12.28
C ASP A 25 15.59 -8.58 11.77
N SER A 26 14.39 -8.71 11.17
CA SER A 26 13.88 -10.01 10.74
C SER A 26 14.00 -10.23 9.23
N TRP A 27 13.30 -9.50 8.39
CA TRP A 27 13.18 -9.82 6.97
C TRP A 27 13.59 -8.71 6.01
N LEU A 28 13.55 -7.42 6.42
CA LEU A 28 13.87 -6.32 5.52
C LEU A 28 15.34 -6.28 5.11
N SER A 29 16.25 -6.76 5.94
CA SER A 29 17.68 -6.89 5.62
C SER A 29 17.96 -7.91 4.51
N ASN A 30 17.01 -8.78 4.17
CA ASN A 30 17.13 -9.82 3.18
C ASN A 30 16.34 -9.54 1.90
N LEU A 31 15.83 -8.31 1.71
CA LEU A 31 15.12 -7.94 0.49
C LEU A 31 16.03 -8.03 -0.75
N PRO A 32 15.46 -8.37 -1.93
CA PRO A 32 16.20 -8.28 -3.19
C PRO A 32 16.78 -6.87 -3.42
N SER A 33 17.97 -6.77 -3.98
CA SER A 33 18.69 -5.49 -4.14
C SER A 33 17.99 -4.47 -5.05
N ASN A 34 17.08 -4.93 -5.92
CA ASN A 34 16.26 -4.08 -6.80
C ASN A 34 14.93 -3.65 -6.18
N LEU A 35 14.68 -3.99 -4.90
CA LEU A 35 13.51 -3.58 -4.13
C LEU A 35 13.95 -2.68 -2.97
N ILE A 36 13.66 -1.40 -3.05
CA ILE A 36 13.84 -0.48 -1.92
C ILE A 36 12.58 -0.44 -1.06
N TYR A 37 12.73 -0.04 0.20
CA TYR A 37 11.58 0.12 1.09
C TYR A 37 11.62 1.42 1.88
N PHE A 38 10.43 1.87 2.30
CA PHE A 38 10.25 2.97 3.24
C PHE A 38 9.17 2.63 4.25
N HIS A 39 9.46 2.89 5.53
CA HIS A 39 8.43 3.02 6.55
C HIS A 39 7.76 4.39 6.40
N VAL A 40 6.44 4.40 6.22
CA VAL A 40 5.66 5.61 6.04
C VAL A 40 5.05 6.04 7.37
N LEU A 41 5.32 7.27 7.79
CA LEU A 41 4.83 7.88 9.02
C LEU A 41 4.07 9.18 8.69
N GLY A 42 3.01 9.46 9.43
CA GLY A 42 2.35 10.76 9.41
C GLY A 42 3.13 11.76 10.26
N GLU A 43 3.32 13.00 9.76
CA GLU A 43 3.91 14.12 10.50
C GLU A 43 3.17 15.41 10.13
N PRO A 44 2.10 15.78 10.87
CA PRO A 44 1.24 16.90 10.51
C PRO A 44 1.96 18.26 10.49
N ASN A 45 3.07 18.38 11.23
CA ASN A 45 3.84 19.63 11.33
C ASN A 45 4.93 19.78 10.26
N LEU A 46 5.00 18.89 9.27
CA LEU A 46 5.95 19.05 8.16
C LEU A 46 5.75 20.39 7.46
N VAL A 47 6.86 21.07 7.16
CA VAL A 47 6.86 22.29 6.35
C VAL A 47 6.51 21.98 4.89
N THR A 48 7.00 20.84 4.38
CA THR A 48 6.74 20.33 3.03
C THR A 48 5.65 19.26 3.05
N ASP A 49 5.08 18.89 1.89
CA ASP A 49 4.09 17.84 1.81
C ASP A 49 4.62 16.46 2.24
N PHE A 50 5.92 16.23 2.01
CA PHE A 50 6.61 15.00 2.39
C PHE A 50 8.12 15.23 2.58
N LYS A 51 8.79 14.27 3.24
CA LYS A 51 10.25 14.25 3.42
C LYS A 51 10.76 12.80 3.45
N PHE A 52 11.76 12.49 2.64
CA PHE A 52 12.51 11.24 2.75
C PHE A 52 13.69 11.40 3.72
N ILE A 53 13.85 10.44 4.62
CA ILE A 53 15.03 10.23 5.48
C ILE A 53 15.64 8.92 5.00
N VAL A 54 16.50 9.02 3.98
CA VAL A 54 16.97 7.87 3.21
C VAL A 54 17.82 6.92 4.05
N GLU A 55 18.67 7.45 4.91
CA GLU A 55 19.54 6.70 5.83
C GLU A 55 18.77 5.80 6.80
N ASP A 56 17.53 6.17 7.13
CA ASP A 56 16.64 5.42 8.03
C ASP A 56 15.56 4.61 7.29
N ASN A 57 15.46 4.75 5.96
CA ASN A 57 14.37 4.23 5.14
C ASN A 57 12.98 4.71 5.62
N ILE A 58 12.85 6.02 5.88
CA ILE A 58 11.60 6.62 6.35
C ILE A 58 11.08 7.60 5.29
N LEU A 59 9.78 7.55 5.04
CA LEU A 59 9.01 8.55 4.32
C LEU A 59 8.04 9.22 5.30
N LEU A 60 8.25 10.49 5.59
CA LEU A 60 7.31 11.32 6.33
C LEU A 60 6.33 11.97 5.34
N VAL A 61 5.04 11.92 5.63
CA VAL A 61 3.99 12.61 4.88
C VAL A 61 3.19 13.54 5.79
N LYS A 62 2.76 14.69 5.26
CA LYS A 62 2.05 15.72 6.03
C LYS A 62 0.60 15.34 6.26
N VAL A 63 0.37 14.45 7.22
CA VAL A 63 -0.96 13.98 7.68
C VAL A 63 -0.90 13.65 9.17
N ASP A 64 -2.05 13.55 9.81
CA ASP A 64 -2.14 12.98 11.15
C ASP A 64 -1.74 11.50 11.13
N ASP A 65 -1.19 11.03 12.26
CA ASP A 65 -0.60 9.68 12.33
C ASP A 65 -1.51 8.70 13.10
N ASP A 66 -2.82 8.81 12.86
CA ASP A 66 -3.87 7.96 13.42
C ASP A 66 -4.46 6.99 12.38
N TYR A 67 -5.36 6.12 12.83
CA TYR A 67 -5.99 5.11 11.96
C TYR A 67 -6.94 5.74 10.95
N ASN A 68 -7.70 6.77 11.34
CA ASN A 68 -8.66 7.45 10.46
C ASN A 68 -7.97 8.17 9.30
N SER A 69 -6.70 8.56 9.48
CA SER A 69 -5.89 9.24 8.48
C SER A 69 -5.15 8.27 7.54
N LEU A 70 -5.33 6.94 7.70
CA LEU A 70 -4.60 5.95 6.91
C LEU A 70 -4.84 6.08 5.40
N PRO A 71 -6.08 6.27 4.88
CA PRO A 71 -6.29 6.49 3.44
C PRO A 71 -5.54 7.72 2.92
N LYS A 72 -5.59 8.81 3.67
CA LYS A 72 -4.87 10.05 3.36
C LYS A 72 -3.35 9.85 3.40
N LYS A 73 -2.84 9.10 4.37
CA LYS A 73 -1.41 8.75 4.48
C LYS A 73 -0.95 7.97 3.27
N VAL A 74 -1.71 6.96 2.84
CA VAL A 74 -1.38 6.11 1.69
C VAL A 74 -1.33 6.91 0.40
N ILE A 75 -2.37 7.68 0.09
CA ILE A 75 -2.40 8.42 -1.18
C ILE A 75 -1.34 9.53 -1.23
N ARG A 76 -1.00 10.15 -0.09
CA ARG A 76 0.09 11.11 0.00
C ARG A 76 1.47 10.47 -0.11
N ALA A 77 1.65 9.27 0.39
CA ALA A 77 2.87 8.50 0.17
C ALA A 77 3.03 8.17 -1.33
N TYR A 78 1.97 7.74 -2.01
CA TYR A 78 2.00 7.52 -3.46
C TYR A 78 2.36 8.80 -4.22
N GLN A 79 1.78 9.93 -3.85
CA GLN A 79 2.13 11.23 -4.43
C GLN A 79 3.62 11.57 -4.22
N ALA A 80 4.19 11.28 -3.06
CA ALA A 80 5.61 11.49 -2.79
C ALA A 80 6.50 10.61 -3.67
N ILE A 81 6.11 9.33 -3.85
CA ILE A 81 6.84 8.40 -4.73
C ILE A 81 6.79 8.89 -6.18
N ILE A 82 5.62 9.21 -6.74
CA ILE A 82 5.48 9.72 -8.12
C ILE A 82 6.36 10.95 -8.37
N LYS A 83 6.43 11.88 -7.40
CA LYS A 83 7.24 13.09 -7.53
C LYS A 83 8.75 12.85 -7.44
N THR A 84 9.18 11.71 -6.91
CA THR A 84 10.58 11.45 -6.57
C THR A 84 11.20 10.33 -7.41
N TYR A 85 10.43 9.30 -7.74
CA TYR A 85 10.91 8.09 -8.42
C TYR A 85 10.17 7.84 -9.74
N GLU A 86 10.91 7.28 -10.72
CA GLU A 86 10.33 6.47 -11.78
C GLU A 86 10.34 5.02 -11.33
N PHE A 87 9.20 4.34 -11.41
CA PHE A 87 9.04 2.98 -10.89
C PHE A 87 8.09 2.16 -11.77
N LYS A 88 8.14 0.84 -11.64
CA LYS A 88 7.19 -0.07 -12.29
C LYS A 88 6.03 -0.40 -11.35
N TYR A 89 6.35 -0.75 -10.10
CA TYR A 89 5.35 -1.18 -9.11
C TYR A 89 5.65 -0.66 -7.71
N ILE A 90 4.59 -0.33 -6.99
CA ILE A 90 4.60 -0.15 -5.55
C ILE A 90 3.98 -1.39 -4.90
N PHE A 91 4.64 -1.92 -3.89
CA PHE A 91 4.09 -2.87 -2.92
C PHE A 91 3.67 -2.12 -1.65
N LYS A 92 2.54 -2.52 -1.06
CA LYS A 92 2.08 -2.00 0.22
C LYS A 92 1.95 -3.14 1.22
N THR A 93 2.40 -2.91 2.44
CA THR A 93 2.13 -3.78 3.58
C THR A 93 2.00 -2.98 4.88
N ASP A 94 1.56 -3.65 5.96
CA ASP A 94 1.40 -3.04 7.28
C ASP A 94 2.64 -3.28 8.17
N ASP A 95 2.77 -2.51 9.23
CA ASP A 95 3.92 -2.54 10.14
C ASP A 95 3.97 -3.80 11.04
N ASP A 96 2.88 -4.53 11.13
CA ASP A 96 2.76 -5.75 11.91
C ASP A 96 2.95 -7.05 11.09
N GLN A 97 3.39 -6.93 9.84
CA GLN A 97 3.58 -8.08 8.98
C GLN A 97 5.04 -8.55 8.94
N GLN A 98 5.21 -9.87 9.04
CA GLN A 98 6.46 -10.56 8.80
C GLN A 98 6.34 -11.43 7.54
N VAL A 99 7.33 -11.35 6.66
CA VAL A 99 7.39 -12.18 5.46
C VAL A 99 8.02 -13.53 5.83
N THR A 100 7.30 -14.61 5.58
CA THR A 100 7.73 -15.99 5.91
C THR A 100 8.75 -16.54 4.90
N ASN A 101 8.72 -16.06 3.65
CA ASN A 101 9.63 -16.48 2.59
C ASN A 101 9.97 -15.29 1.68
N ILE A 102 11.16 -14.77 1.80
CA ILE A 102 11.62 -13.59 1.05
C ILE A 102 11.65 -13.79 -0.47
N LYS A 103 11.75 -15.04 -0.95
CA LYS A 103 11.66 -15.37 -2.39
C LYS A 103 10.31 -15.00 -3.01
N PHE A 104 9.32 -14.70 -2.18
CA PHE A 104 8.04 -14.15 -2.64
C PHE A 104 8.25 -12.90 -3.50
N PHE A 105 9.08 -11.96 -3.05
CA PHE A 105 9.34 -10.73 -3.82
C PHE A 105 10.07 -11.01 -5.13
N GLU A 106 11.09 -11.86 -5.13
CA GLU A 106 11.79 -12.24 -6.36
C GLU A 106 10.83 -12.87 -7.38
N THR A 107 9.94 -13.74 -6.91
CA THR A 107 8.97 -14.45 -7.76
C THR A 107 7.97 -13.48 -8.39
N ILE A 108 7.41 -12.56 -7.60
CA ILE A 108 6.39 -11.63 -8.09
C ILE A 108 7.01 -10.57 -9.03
N MET A 109 8.19 -10.06 -8.71
CA MET A 109 8.92 -9.12 -9.58
C MET A 109 9.30 -9.77 -10.92
N SER A 110 9.78 -11.01 -10.91
CA SER A 110 10.06 -11.76 -12.15
C SER A 110 8.80 -12.01 -13.00
N LEU A 111 7.64 -12.18 -12.37
CA LEU A 111 6.36 -12.28 -13.08
C LEU A 111 6.02 -10.94 -13.75
N PHE A 112 6.22 -9.82 -13.06
CA PHE A 112 5.97 -8.50 -13.60
C PHE A 112 6.89 -8.16 -14.76
N ASP A 113 8.19 -8.38 -14.62
CA ASP A 113 9.16 -8.12 -15.70
C ASP A 113 8.81 -8.86 -17.00
N LYS A 114 8.31 -10.10 -16.89
CA LYS A 114 7.88 -10.89 -18.06
C LYS A 114 6.61 -10.37 -18.74
N LYS A 115 5.80 -9.58 -18.04
CA LYS A 115 4.50 -9.10 -18.53
C LYS A 115 4.46 -7.58 -18.74
N TYR A 116 5.51 -6.88 -18.33
CA TYR A 116 5.50 -5.43 -18.25
C TYR A 116 5.26 -4.74 -19.59
N ASP A 117 5.90 -5.25 -20.64
CA ASP A 117 5.87 -4.67 -21.99
C ASP A 117 4.68 -5.14 -22.84
N ASP A 118 3.82 -6.04 -22.31
CA ASP A 118 2.62 -6.53 -22.98
C ASP A 118 1.37 -5.89 -22.33
N PRO A 119 0.77 -4.86 -22.95
CA PRO A 119 -0.37 -4.15 -22.36
C PRO A 119 -1.57 -5.05 -22.05
N ASP A 120 -1.79 -6.11 -22.84
CA ASP A 120 -2.92 -7.04 -22.66
C ASP A 120 -2.70 -8.00 -21.50
N LYS A 121 -1.45 -8.22 -21.09
CA LYS A 121 -1.05 -9.12 -20.00
C LYS A 121 -0.57 -8.41 -18.76
N LYS A 122 -0.37 -7.10 -18.83
CA LYS A 122 0.09 -6.29 -17.71
C LYS A 122 -0.88 -6.41 -16.54
N ILE A 123 -0.32 -6.61 -15.36
CA ILE A 123 -1.08 -6.74 -14.11
C ILE A 123 -0.94 -5.41 -13.36
N HIS A 124 -2.02 -4.69 -13.19
CA HIS A 124 -1.98 -3.38 -12.55
C HIS A 124 -2.27 -3.40 -11.06
N TYR A 125 -2.97 -4.42 -10.57
CA TYR A 125 -3.40 -4.54 -9.19
C TYR A 125 -3.49 -6.00 -8.77
N GLY A 126 -3.14 -6.30 -7.53
CA GLY A 126 -3.29 -7.65 -6.98
C GLY A 126 -2.92 -7.73 -5.52
N GLY A 127 -3.32 -8.85 -4.91
CA GLY A 127 -3.24 -9.13 -3.49
C GLY A 127 -4.28 -10.16 -3.09
N ASN A 128 -4.65 -10.22 -1.81
CA ASN A 128 -5.76 -11.03 -1.34
C ASN A 128 -7.08 -10.35 -1.70
N ILE A 129 -7.72 -10.83 -2.77
CA ILE A 129 -8.91 -10.18 -3.35
C ILE A 129 -10.14 -10.40 -2.46
N VAL A 130 -10.77 -9.30 -2.09
CA VAL A 130 -12.09 -9.24 -1.45
C VAL A 130 -13.12 -8.80 -2.48
N ASP A 131 -14.13 -9.63 -2.73
CA ASP A 131 -15.19 -9.39 -3.72
C ASP A 131 -16.50 -9.04 -3.02
N VAL A 132 -16.76 -7.75 -2.87
CA VAL A 132 -17.99 -7.22 -2.26
C VAL A 132 -19.12 -7.21 -3.30
N LYS A 133 -20.07 -8.14 -3.18
CA LYS A 133 -21.18 -8.29 -4.14
C LYS A 133 -22.31 -7.30 -3.94
N GLN A 134 -22.53 -6.82 -2.71
CA GLN A 134 -23.60 -5.90 -2.37
C GLN A 134 -23.14 -4.93 -1.30
N THR A 135 -23.69 -3.72 -1.32
CA THR A 135 -23.43 -2.71 -0.30
C THR A 135 -23.82 -3.21 1.07
N TYR A 136 -22.95 -3.04 2.05
CA TYR A 136 -23.23 -3.37 3.46
C TYR A 136 -22.65 -2.29 4.39
N GLN A 137 -23.13 -2.28 5.64
CA GLN A 137 -22.61 -1.43 6.69
C GLN A 137 -21.41 -2.13 7.36
N SER A 138 -20.26 -1.47 7.36
CA SER A 138 -19.04 -1.99 7.97
C SER A 138 -19.21 -2.21 9.48
N GLN A 139 -18.63 -3.29 9.99
CA GLN A 139 -18.55 -3.59 11.42
C GLN A 139 -17.15 -3.33 12.01
N TYR A 140 -16.25 -2.71 11.24
CA TYR A 140 -14.86 -2.46 11.66
C TYR A 140 -14.75 -1.55 12.89
N TYR A 141 -15.74 -0.68 13.14
CA TYR A 141 -15.82 0.11 14.37
C TYR A 141 -15.82 -0.75 15.66
N ARG A 142 -16.12 -2.04 15.57
CA ARG A 142 -16.06 -2.96 16.73
C ARG A 142 -14.60 -3.32 17.09
N ILE A 143 -13.67 -3.19 16.16
CA ILE A 143 -12.23 -3.46 16.32
C ILE A 143 -11.49 -2.13 16.48
N HIS A 144 -11.87 -1.13 15.70
CA HIS A 144 -11.31 0.21 15.67
C HIS A 144 -12.39 1.21 16.09
N ALA A 145 -12.48 1.47 17.40
CA ALA A 145 -13.55 2.29 17.99
C ALA A 145 -13.55 3.75 17.49
N GLU A 146 -12.44 4.22 16.92
CA GLU A 146 -12.29 5.51 16.28
C GLU A 146 -13.03 5.64 14.93
N LEU A 147 -13.41 4.53 14.30
CA LEU A 147 -14.14 4.54 13.04
C LEU A 147 -15.62 4.91 13.21
N PRO A 148 -16.20 5.64 12.25
CA PRO A 148 -17.66 5.88 12.22
C PRO A 148 -18.45 4.57 12.14
N GLN A 149 -19.56 4.50 12.90
CA GLN A 149 -20.38 3.29 12.94
C GLN A 149 -21.24 3.07 11.70
N ASN A 150 -21.42 4.12 10.88
CA ASN A 150 -22.29 4.12 9.71
C ASN A 150 -21.56 4.03 8.37
N LEU A 151 -20.31 3.55 8.36
CA LEU A 151 -19.54 3.38 7.14
C LEU A 151 -20.18 2.36 6.20
N LEU A 152 -20.42 2.78 4.95
CA LEU A 152 -20.96 1.92 3.91
C LEU A 152 -19.81 1.44 3.00
N VAL A 153 -19.70 0.12 2.86
CA VAL A 153 -18.83 -0.55 1.90
C VAL A 153 -19.69 -0.92 0.69
N LYS A 154 -19.46 -0.24 -0.43
CA LYS A 154 -20.20 -0.46 -1.68
C LYS A 154 -19.62 -1.66 -2.45
N ALA A 155 -20.43 -2.24 -3.36
CA ALA A 155 -20.03 -3.33 -4.21
C ALA A 155 -18.79 -2.96 -5.05
N THR A 156 -17.72 -3.71 -4.90
CA THR A 156 -16.45 -3.57 -5.64
C THR A 156 -15.53 -4.76 -5.35
N LYS A 157 -14.47 -4.89 -6.15
CA LYS A 157 -13.31 -5.74 -5.81
C LYS A 157 -12.17 -4.88 -5.31
N TYR A 158 -11.56 -5.29 -4.21
CA TYR A 158 -10.36 -4.66 -3.67
C TYR A 158 -9.42 -5.73 -3.09
N CYS A 159 -8.18 -5.39 -2.77
CA CYS A 159 -7.24 -6.29 -2.10
C CYS A 159 -7.11 -5.87 -0.63
N SER A 160 -7.12 -6.84 0.29
CA SER A 160 -6.99 -6.56 1.73
C SER A 160 -5.65 -5.91 2.07
N GLY A 161 -5.65 -5.08 3.13
CA GLY A 161 -4.55 -4.21 3.52
C GLY A 161 -3.25 -4.92 3.90
N ARG A 162 -3.28 -6.20 4.30
CA ARG A 162 -2.08 -6.97 4.68
C ARG A 162 -0.95 -6.87 3.65
N PHE A 163 -1.27 -7.05 2.37
CA PHE A 163 -0.37 -6.84 1.26
C PHE A 163 -1.15 -6.68 -0.05
N TYR A 164 -0.79 -5.66 -0.79
CA TYR A 164 -1.19 -5.51 -2.19
C TYR A 164 -0.11 -4.77 -2.98
N PHE A 165 -0.25 -4.75 -4.30
CA PHE A 165 0.60 -3.99 -5.20
C PHE A 165 -0.21 -3.24 -6.25
N LEU A 166 0.40 -2.18 -6.77
CA LEU A 166 -0.13 -1.34 -7.84
C LEU A 166 0.97 -1.04 -8.86
N SER A 167 0.62 -1.05 -10.16
CA SER A 167 1.52 -0.53 -11.20
C SER A 167 1.60 0.98 -11.13
N GLN A 168 2.62 1.57 -11.76
CA GLN A 168 2.79 3.02 -11.86
C GLN A 168 1.54 3.69 -12.43
N GLU A 169 0.94 3.14 -13.50
CA GLU A 169 -0.24 3.70 -14.14
C GLU A 169 -1.45 3.72 -13.18
N ALA A 170 -1.66 2.65 -12.44
CA ALA A 170 -2.73 2.58 -11.44
C ALA A 170 -2.51 3.63 -10.33
N VAL A 171 -1.26 3.77 -9.85
CA VAL A 171 -0.90 4.77 -8.84
C VAL A 171 -1.12 6.20 -9.36
N ASN A 172 -0.71 6.47 -10.60
CA ASN A 172 -0.90 7.80 -11.22
C ASN A 172 -2.38 8.18 -11.25
N VAL A 173 -3.25 7.30 -11.74
CA VAL A 173 -4.71 7.57 -11.80
C VAL A 173 -5.31 7.82 -10.40
N LEU A 174 -4.90 7.03 -9.40
CA LEU A 174 -5.38 7.24 -8.03
C LEU A 174 -4.94 8.62 -7.48
N VAL A 175 -3.70 9.02 -7.73
CA VAL A 175 -3.16 10.30 -7.24
C VAL A 175 -3.70 11.48 -8.02
N GLU A 176 -3.76 11.41 -9.35
CA GLU A 176 -4.14 12.54 -10.21
C GLU A 176 -5.64 12.79 -10.22
N GLU A 177 -6.46 11.72 -10.21
CA GLU A 177 -7.90 11.84 -10.40
C GLU A 177 -8.73 11.57 -9.13
N LYS A 178 -8.23 10.77 -8.18
CA LYS A 178 -9.04 10.23 -7.07
C LYS A 178 -8.53 10.64 -5.69
N LYS A 179 -7.41 11.36 -5.62
CA LYS A 179 -6.75 11.72 -4.36
C LYS A 179 -7.70 12.29 -3.30
N ASP A 180 -8.47 13.33 -3.65
CA ASP A 180 -9.33 14.03 -2.68
C ASP A 180 -10.48 13.14 -2.20
N LEU A 181 -10.97 12.23 -3.06
CA LEU A 181 -11.98 11.24 -2.71
C LEU A 181 -11.41 10.22 -1.72
N ILE A 182 -10.20 9.71 -1.98
CA ILE A 182 -9.52 8.74 -1.11
C ILE A 182 -9.18 9.40 0.24
N GLU A 183 -8.73 10.66 0.25
CA GLU A 183 -8.41 11.40 1.48
C GLU A 183 -9.63 11.58 2.42
N SER A 184 -10.84 11.49 1.89
CA SER A 184 -12.09 11.60 2.65
C SER A 184 -12.63 10.26 3.16
N GLU A 185 -12.00 9.14 2.81
CA GLU A 185 -12.39 7.79 3.23
C GLU A 185 -11.76 7.40 4.57
N TYR A 186 -12.26 6.29 5.13
CA TYR A 186 -11.81 5.73 6.41
C TYR A 186 -11.15 4.36 6.27
N LEU A 187 -11.59 3.56 5.29
CA LEU A 187 -11.07 2.21 5.05
C LEU A 187 -10.11 2.27 3.85
N GLU A 188 -8.82 2.18 4.14
CA GLU A 188 -7.76 2.44 3.17
C GLU A 188 -7.79 1.46 1.99
N ASP A 189 -7.72 0.18 2.25
CA ASP A 189 -7.65 -0.89 1.26
C ASP A 189 -8.90 -0.95 0.38
N TYR A 190 -10.07 -0.76 0.99
CA TYR A 190 -11.35 -0.60 0.29
C TYR A 190 -11.32 0.64 -0.61
N ALA A 191 -10.89 1.80 -0.11
CA ALA A 191 -10.86 3.05 -0.87
C ALA A 191 -9.97 2.94 -2.11
N ILE A 192 -8.77 2.39 -1.98
CA ILE A 192 -7.86 2.14 -3.11
C ILE A 192 -8.55 1.29 -4.19
N GLY A 193 -9.14 0.16 -3.81
CA GLY A 193 -9.81 -0.71 -4.77
C GLY A 193 -11.13 -0.13 -5.31
N TYR A 194 -11.88 0.62 -4.50
CA TYR A 194 -13.14 1.22 -4.92
C TYR A 194 -12.95 2.33 -5.97
N TYR A 195 -11.97 3.20 -5.76
CA TYR A 195 -11.71 4.31 -6.67
C TYR A 195 -10.81 3.95 -7.87
N LEU A 196 -10.14 2.79 -7.83
CA LEU A 196 -9.43 2.28 -8.98
C LEU A 196 -10.43 1.83 -10.05
N SER A 197 -10.31 2.34 -11.28
CA SER A 197 -11.22 2.00 -12.36
C SER A 197 -11.13 0.50 -12.74
N ASP A 198 -12.23 -0.04 -13.30
CA ASP A 198 -12.30 -1.45 -13.67
C ASP A 198 -11.27 -1.84 -14.75
N LEU A 199 -10.81 -0.89 -15.55
CA LEU A 199 -9.72 -1.11 -16.50
C LEU A 199 -8.47 -1.68 -15.80
N TYR A 200 -8.07 -1.13 -14.66
CA TYR A 200 -6.90 -1.57 -13.89
C TYR A 200 -7.17 -2.82 -13.04
N LYS A 201 -8.43 -3.25 -12.95
CA LYS A 201 -8.86 -4.46 -12.24
C LYS A 201 -9.13 -5.67 -13.15
N THR A 202 -9.02 -5.50 -14.48
CA THR A 202 -9.32 -6.58 -15.45
C THR A 202 -8.46 -7.81 -15.23
N ASN A 203 -7.16 -7.63 -14.99
CA ASN A 203 -6.18 -8.71 -14.77
C ASN A 203 -5.66 -8.71 -13.33
N MET A 204 -6.55 -8.58 -12.32
CA MET A 204 -6.10 -8.67 -10.92
C MET A 204 -5.40 -10.00 -10.65
N LEU A 205 -4.22 -9.94 -10.01
CA LEU A 205 -3.50 -11.12 -9.57
C LEU A 205 -3.97 -11.54 -8.17
N PRO A 206 -4.69 -12.68 -8.04
CA PRO A 206 -5.06 -13.17 -6.73
C PRO A 206 -3.84 -13.77 -6.03
N LEU A 207 -3.57 -13.33 -4.81
CA LEU A 207 -2.51 -13.83 -3.93
C LEU A 207 -3.12 -14.30 -2.62
N ASP A 208 -2.82 -15.52 -2.23
CA ASP A 208 -3.09 -15.99 -0.87
C ASP A 208 -2.00 -15.43 0.07
N THR A 209 -2.21 -14.19 0.51
CA THR A 209 -1.22 -13.46 1.31
C THR A 209 -0.91 -14.16 2.64
N ASN A 210 -1.84 -14.97 3.19
CA ASN A 210 -1.62 -15.72 4.44
C ASN A 210 -0.51 -16.78 4.33
N LYS A 211 -0.13 -17.19 3.11
CA LYS A 211 1.00 -18.10 2.89
C LYS A 211 2.36 -17.41 3.03
N TYR A 212 2.40 -16.11 2.85
CA TYR A 212 3.65 -15.34 2.74
C TYR A 212 3.83 -14.32 3.85
N PHE A 213 2.73 -13.90 4.48
CA PHE A 213 2.72 -12.88 5.52
C PHE A 213 2.05 -13.43 6.78
N VAL A 214 2.67 -13.19 7.92
CA VAL A 214 2.14 -13.50 9.26
C VAL A 214 2.25 -12.27 10.14
N ASP A 215 1.30 -12.14 11.07
CA ASP A 215 1.32 -11.05 12.02
C ASP A 215 2.47 -11.25 13.01
N PHE A 216 3.19 -10.18 13.37
CA PHE A 216 4.07 -10.21 14.53
C PHE A 216 3.24 -10.44 15.80
N VAL A 217 3.61 -11.44 16.55
CA VAL A 217 3.05 -11.72 17.89
C VAL A 217 3.77 -10.89 18.95
#